data_9916033f4505e5b97db67540f3394e68
#
_entry.id   9916033f4505e5b97db67540f3394e68
#
_cell.length_a   1.000
_cell.length_b   1.000
_cell.length_c   1.000
_cell.angle_alpha   90.00
_cell.angle_beta   90.00
_cell.angle_gamma   90.00
#
_symmetry.space_group_name_H-M   'P 1'
#
loop_
_entity.id
_entity.type
_entity.pdbx_description
1 polymer ?
#
loop_
_entity_poly.entity_id
_entity_poly.type
_entity_poly.pdbx_seq_one_letter_code
_entity_poly.pdbx_strand_id
1 'polypeptide(L)'
;MKRILIVIDMQNDFVTGPLGSKEAQNIVQSIKEKILNYISDGNKFYFTKDTHDKGVYLETLEGEHLPIEHCIRYTDGWDIVPELKEFTKDLASYGINRNEILKNHFGYEWWSEYFTKDSFNYEFELVGVCTDICVITNALLLRTYFPESKIIVDSSCCAGSTPEKHKAALEVMKSCHIDVI
;
A
#
# COMPACT_ATOMS: atom_id res chain seq x y z
N MET A 1 14.13 -0.60 17.31
CA MET A 1 13.27 0.09 16.31
C MET A 1 12.28 -0.95 15.79
N LYS A 2 10.99 -0.62 15.72
CA LYS A 2 9.97 -1.56 15.20
C LYS A 2 9.87 -1.37 13.70
N ARG A 3 10.24 -2.38 12.93
CA ARG A 3 10.11 -2.36 11.48
C ARG A 3 8.70 -2.80 11.07
N ILE A 4 8.09 -2.03 10.19
CA ILE A 4 6.72 -2.26 9.69
C ILE A 4 6.75 -2.16 8.17
N LEU A 5 6.35 -3.22 7.49
CA LEU A 5 6.10 -3.21 6.05
C LEU A 5 4.65 -2.86 5.78
N ILE A 6 4.41 -1.92 4.87
CA ILE A 6 3.07 -1.57 4.40
C ILE A 6 3.00 -1.87 2.91
N VAL A 7 2.20 -2.86 2.57
CA VAL A 7 1.94 -3.31 1.20
C VAL A 7 0.71 -2.57 0.69
N ILE A 8 0.93 -1.62 -0.21
CA ILE A 8 -0.10 -0.70 -0.70
C ILE A 8 -0.85 -1.32 -1.88
N ASP A 9 -2.13 -1.55 -1.70
CA ASP A 9 -3.17 -1.81 -2.70
C ASP A 9 -2.82 -2.89 -3.75
N MET A 10 -2.16 -3.97 -3.34
CA MET A 10 -1.82 -5.09 -4.23
C MET A 10 -3.06 -5.95 -4.53
N GLN A 11 -4.10 -5.30 -5.08
CA GLN A 11 -5.41 -5.87 -5.42
C GLN A 11 -5.48 -6.27 -6.90
N ASN A 12 -6.38 -7.21 -7.23
CA ASN A 12 -6.51 -7.72 -8.59
C ASN A 12 -6.77 -6.60 -9.62
N ASP A 13 -7.63 -5.61 -9.29
CA ASP A 13 -7.94 -4.53 -10.22
C ASP A 13 -6.74 -3.66 -10.58
N PHE A 14 -5.76 -3.51 -9.68
CA PHE A 14 -4.55 -2.74 -9.91
C PHE A 14 -3.37 -3.56 -10.45
N VAL A 15 -3.46 -4.88 -10.47
CA VAL A 15 -2.35 -5.74 -10.92
C VAL A 15 -2.69 -6.40 -12.26
N THR A 16 -3.83 -7.08 -12.36
CA THR A 16 -4.26 -7.83 -13.55
C THR A 16 -5.59 -7.35 -14.14
N GLY A 17 -6.34 -6.54 -13.40
CA GLY A 17 -7.66 -6.05 -13.77
C GLY A 17 -7.63 -4.77 -14.61
N PRO A 18 -8.72 -3.98 -14.62
CA PRO A 18 -8.91 -2.86 -15.53
C PRO A 18 -7.88 -1.73 -15.37
N LEU A 19 -7.25 -1.58 -14.20
CA LEU A 19 -6.19 -0.61 -13.93
C LEU A 19 -4.82 -1.29 -13.80
N GLY A 20 -4.73 -2.56 -14.17
CA GLY A 20 -3.50 -3.35 -14.09
C GLY A 20 -2.44 -2.93 -15.09
N SER A 21 -1.18 -3.21 -14.74
CA SER A 21 -0.04 -2.98 -15.62
C SER A 21 0.97 -4.13 -15.55
N LYS A 22 1.85 -4.21 -16.52
CA LYS A 22 2.91 -5.20 -16.54
C LYS A 22 3.93 -4.93 -15.42
N GLU A 23 4.17 -3.67 -15.13
CA GLU A 23 5.02 -3.19 -14.05
C GLU A 23 4.47 -3.64 -12.68
N ALA A 24 3.16 -3.49 -12.45
CA ALA A 24 2.49 -3.98 -11.23
C ALA A 24 2.57 -5.50 -11.10
N GLN A 25 2.42 -6.25 -12.19
CA GLN A 25 2.58 -7.71 -12.19
C GLN A 25 4.01 -8.14 -11.84
N ASN A 26 5.01 -7.42 -12.36
CA ASN A 26 6.42 -7.76 -12.17
C ASN A 26 6.89 -7.62 -10.72
N ILE A 27 6.28 -6.76 -9.91
CA ILE A 27 6.69 -6.55 -8.52
C ILE A 27 6.08 -7.55 -7.53
N VAL A 28 5.07 -8.34 -7.92
CA VAL A 28 4.33 -9.26 -7.03
C VAL A 28 5.27 -10.23 -6.32
N GLN A 29 6.18 -10.86 -7.07
CA GLN A 29 7.11 -11.84 -6.51
C GLN A 29 8.12 -11.20 -5.54
N SER A 30 8.66 -10.04 -5.87
CA SER A 30 9.58 -9.30 -5.00
C SER A 30 8.89 -8.88 -3.69
N ILE A 31 7.63 -8.45 -3.75
CA ILE A 31 6.83 -8.15 -2.56
C ILE A 31 6.60 -9.40 -1.72
N LYS A 32 6.29 -10.55 -2.33
CA LYS A 32 6.15 -11.83 -1.62
C LYS A 32 7.40 -12.18 -0.84
N GLU A 33 8.56 -12.10 -1.48
CA GLU A 33 9.86 -12.38 -0.84
C GLU A 33 10.14 -11.41 0.31
N LYS A 34 9.81 -10.13 0.14
CA LYS A 34 9.94 -9.11 1.18
C LYS A 34 9.06 -9.42 2.39
N ILE A 35 7.79 -9.80 2.19
CA ILE A 35 6.90 -10.22 3.28
C ILE A 35 7.49 -11.41 4.05
N LEU A 36 7.99 -12.43 3.34
CA LEU A 36 8.62 -13.60 3.96
C LEU A 36 9.83 -13.23 4.81
N ASN A 37 10.65 -12.27 4.34
CA ASN A 37 11.79 -11.76 5.11
C ASN A 37 11.32 -11.04 6.38
N TYR A 38 10.26 -10.21 6.30
CA TYR A 38 9.70 -9.54 7.46
C TYR A 38 9.14 -10.54 8.49
N ILE A 39 8.49 -11.61 8.03
CA ILE A 39 8.00 -12.70 8.89
C ILE A 39 9.18 -13.40 9.57
N SER A 40 10.22 -13.75 8.81
CA SER A 40 11.43 -14.42 9.33
C SER A 40 12.14 -13.61 10.42
N ASP A 41 12.16 -12.30 10.27
CA ASP A 41 12.77 -11.36 11.21
C ASP A 41 11.85 -11.02 12.41
N GLY A 42 10.64 -11.58 12.46
CA GLY A 42 9.65 -11.30 13.51
C GLY A 42 9.05 -9.89 13.44
N ASN A 43 9.15 -9.23 12.29
CA ASN A 43 8.60 -7.90 12.04
C ASN A 43 7.13 -7.97 11.59
N LYS A 44 6.44 -6.84 11.67
CA LYS A 44 5.02 -6.74 11.27
C LYS A 44 4.88 -6.27 9.84
N PHE A 45 3.80 -6.69 9.20
CA PHE A 45 3.38 -6.20 7.90
C PHE A 45 1.87 -5.98 7.84
N TYR A 46 1.44 -5.05 6.99
CA TYR A 46 0.04 -4.69 6.78
C TYR A 46 -0.21 -4.50 5.29
N PHE A 47 -1.43 -4.81 4.88
CA PHE A 47 -1.94 -4.51 3.54
C PHE A 47 -2.91 -3.35 3.63
N THR A 48 -2.80 -2.36 2.75
CA THR A 48 -3.93 -1.48 2.48
C THR A 48 -4.77 -2.05 1.34
N LYS A 49 -6.06 -1.79 1.39
CA LYS A 49 -6.99 -2.13 0.32
C LYS A 49 -7.84 -0.91 -0.01
N ASP A 50 -7.69 -0.42 -1.21
CA ASP A 50 -8.61 0.55 -1.76
C ASP A 50 -10.01 -0.06 -1.83
N THR A 51 -11.04 0.69 -1.47
CA THR A 51 -12.34 0.10 -1.23
C THR A 51 -13.46 1.08 -1.58
N HIS A 52 -14.19 0.78 -2.64
CA HIS A 52 -15.32 1.55 -3.10
C HIS A 52 -16.63 0.76 -2.97
N ASP A 53 -17.75 1.48 -2.85
CA ASP A 53 -19.06 0.87 -2.79
C ASP A 53 -19.73 0.88 -4.18
N LYS A 54 -20.35 -0.24 -4.52
CA LYS A 54 -21.04 -0.41 -5.80
C LYS A 54 -22.13 0.66 -5.97
N GLY A 55 -22.15 1.28 -7.14
CA GLY A 55 -23.15 2.29 -7.51
C GLY A 55 -22.92 3.67 -6.88
N VAL A 56 -21.84 3.86 -6.10
CA VAL A 56 -21.48 5.15 -5.50
C VAL A 56 -20.23 5.74 -6.16
N TYR A 57 -19.29 4.91 -6.54
CA TYR A 57 -17.98 5.33 -7.08
C TYR A 57 -18.11 6.36 -8.22
N LEU A 58 -18.96 6.09 -9.22
CA LEU A 58 -19.11 6.97 -10.38
C LEU A 58 -19.78 8.33 -10.05
N GLU A 59 -20.36 8.48 -8.86
CA GLU A 59 -20.92 9.73 -8.36
C GLU A 59 -19.91 10.56 -7.57
N THR A 60 -18.70 10.03 -7.36
CA THR A 60 -17.62 10.72 -6.65
C THR A 60 -16.77 11.55 -7.60
N LEU A 61 -16.02 12.51 -7.04
CA LEU A 61 -15.03 13.29 -7.81
C LEU A 61 -13.95 12.40 -8.43
N GLU A 62 -13.58 11.32 -7.74
CA GLU A 62 -12.63 10.35 -8.28
C GLU A 62 -13.22 9.63 -9.50
N GLY A 63 -14.47 9.19 -9.41
CA GLY A 63 -15.20 8.58 -10.53
C GLY A 63 -15.41 9.51 -11.73
N GLU A 64 -15.55 10.83 -11.50
CA GLU A 64 -15.54 11.82 -12.58
C GLU A 64 -14.20 11.88 -13.34
N HIS A 65 -13.07 11.79 -12.61
CA HIS A 65 -11.74 11.85 -13.20
C HIS A 65 -11.28 10.50 -13.77
N LEU A 66 -11.73 9.41 -13.18
CA LEU A 66 -11.40 8.03 -13.60
C LEU A 66 -12.70 7.21 -13.67
N PRO A 67 -13.48 7.29 -14.76
CA PRO A 67 -14.78 6.61 -14.88
C PRO A 67 -14.64 5.10 -15.14
N ILE A 68 -13.81 4.44 -14.34
CA ILE A 68 -13.56 3.00 -14.35
C ILE A 68 -13.81 2.47 -12.94
N GLU A 69 -14.95 1.81 -12.73
CA GLU A 69 -15.21 1.17 -11.44
C GLU A 69 -14.10 0.15 -11.14
N HIS A 70 -13.52 0.23 -9.98
CA HIS A 70 -12.46 -0.65 -9.49
C HIS A 70 -12.56 -0.82 -7.98
N CYS A 71 -11.94 -1.86 -7.48
CA CYS A 71 -11.88 -2.17 -6.05
C CYS A 71 -13.25 -2.10 -5.36
N ILE A 72 -14.30 -2.48 -6.08
CA ILE A 72 -15.66 -2.53 -5.52
C ILE A 72 -15.71 -3.63 -4.46
N ARG A 73 -16.08 -3.25 -3.25
CA ARG A 73 -16.13 -4.12 -2.07
C ARG A 73 -16.80 -5.48 -2.38
N TYR A 74 -16.17 -6.55 -1.94
CA TYR A 74 -16.61 -7.93 -2.11
C TYR A 74 -16.59 -8.47 -3.54
N THR A 75 -15.94 -7.81 -4.49
CA THR A 75 -15.67 -8.36 -5.83
C THR A 75 -14.28 -8.99 -5.88
N ASP A 76 -14.05 -9.81 -6.90
CA ASP A 76 -12.72 -10.40 -7.15
C ASP A 76 -11.65 -9.31 -7.38
N GLY A 77 -12.03 -8.19 -8.03
CA GLY A 77 -11.15 -7.04 -8.25
C GLY A 77 -10.65 -6.39 -6.99
N TRP A 78 -11.48 -6.36 -5.94
CA TRP A 78 -11.14 -5.82 -4.62
C TRP A 78 -10.20 -6.74 -3.81
N ASP A 79 -10.16 -8.03 -4.12
CA ASP A 79 -9.31 -8.98 -3.41
C ASP A 79 -7.82 -8.74 -3.68
N ILE A 80 -6.98 -9.04 -2.67
CA ILE A 80 -5.53 -9.09 -2.84
C ILE A 80 -5.17 -10.19 -3.84
N VAL A 81 -4.16 -9.94 -4.67
CA VAL A 81 -3.70 -10.89 -5.70
C VAL A 81 -3.43 -12.28 -5.11
N PRO A 82 -3.71 -13.35 -5.85
CA PRO A 82 -3.63 -14.73 -5.35
C PRO A 82 -2.30 -15.08 -4.69
N GLU A 83 -1.18 -14.59 -5.24
CA GLU A 83 0.18 -14.86 -4.77
C GLU A 83 0.47 -14.29 -3.38
N LEU A 84 -0.27 -13.23 -2.97
CA LEU A 84 -0.12 -12.57 -1.67
C LEU A 84 -1.29 -12.85 -0.72
N LYS A 85 -2.38 -13.45 -1.21
CA LYS A 85 -3.61 -13.66 -0.44
C LYS A 85 -3.41 -14.54 0.80
N GLU A 86 -2.45 -15.44 0.77
CA GLU A 86 -2.14 -16.30 1.93
C GLU A 86 -1.68 -15.49 3.15
N PHE A 87 -1.10 -14.31 2.96
CA PHE A 87 -0.60 -13.44 4.02
C PHE A 87 -1.70 -12.54 4.63
N THR A 88 -2.89 -12.48 4.02
CA THR A 88 -4.04 -11.69 4.50
C THR A 88 -5.03 -12.52 5.33
N LYS A 89 -4.83 -13.82 5.43
CA LYS A 89 -5.70 -14.69 6.23
C LYS A 89 -5.64 -14.27 7.69
N ASP A 90 -6.79 -14.30 8.32
CA ASP A 90 -6.90 -14.07 9.74
C ASP A 90 -6.06 -15.15 10.49
N LEU A 91 -4.90 -14.72 10.95
CA LEU A 91 -3.99 -15.54 11.73
C LEU A 91 -4.37 -15.53 13.22
N ALA A 92 -5.66 -15.31 13.54
CA ALA A 92 -6.16 -15.31 14.91
C ALA A 92 -5.79 -16.59 15.66
N SER A 93 -5.66 -17.72 14.96
CA SER A 93 -5.12 -18.98 15.50
C SER A 93 -3.67 -18.88 15.98
N TYR A 94 -2.93 -17.85 15.54
CA TYR A 94 -1.54 -17.58 15.94
C TYR A 94 -1.39 -16.28 16.74
N GLY A 95 -2.51 -15.66 17.17
CA GLY A 95 -2.50 -14.44 17.99
C GLY A 95 -2.12 -13.18 17.23
N ILE A 96 -2.18 -13.19 15.90
CA ILE A 96 -1.91 -12.02 15.05
C ILE A 96 -3.24 -11.36 14.69
N ASN A 97 -3.38 -10.07 14.97
CA ASN A 97 -4.55 -9.27 14.58
C ASN A 97 -4.64 -9.15 13.05
N ARG A 98 -5.85 -8.90 12.54
CA ARG A 98 -6.07 -8.58 11.13
C ARG A 98 -5.05 -7.57 10.63
N ASN A 99 -4.41 -7.88 9.53
CA ASN A 99 -3.38 -7.05 8.91
C ASN A 99 -3.87 -6.35 7.62
N GLU A 100 -5.18 -6.30 7.40
CA GLU A 100 -5.79 -5.55 6.29
C GLU A 100 -6.37 -4.24 6.79
N ILE A 101 -6.03 -3.16 6.09
CA ILE A 101 -6.48 -1.79 6.35
C ILE A 101 -7.28 -1.32 5.15
N LEU A 102 -8.58 -1.11 5.36
CA LEU A 102 -9.46 -0.61 4.30
C LEU A 102 -9.40 0.92 4.26
N LYS A 103 -9.25 1.47 3.08
CA LYS A 103 -9.28 2.92 2.82
C LYS A 103 -10.20 3.20 1.63
N ASN A 104 -10.82 4.35 1.58
CA ASN A 104 -11.67 4.82 0.50
C ASN A 104 -11.13 6.10 -0.16
N HIS A 105 -9.86 6.40 0.08
CA HIS A 105 -9.10 7.51 -0.48
C HIS A 105 -7.71 7.02 -0.85
N PHE A 106 -6.92 7.82 -1.57
CA PHE A 106 -5.56 7.46 -1.96
C PHE A 106 -4.66 7.16 -0.76
N GLY A 107 -4.81 7.90 0.35
CA GLY A 107 -4.10 7.66 1.61
C GLY A 107 -5.03 7.15 2.70
N TYR A 108 -4.44 6.49 3.69
CA TYR A 108 -5.15 6.11 4.92
C TYR A 108 -5.00 7.22 5.96
N GLU A 109 -6.09 7.87 6.30
CA GLU A 109 -6.10 9.07 7.15
C GLU A 109 -5.86 8.79 8.64
N TRP A 110 -6.05 7.54 9.08
CA TRP A 110 -6.00 7.16 10.50
C TRP A 110 -4.67 6.52 10.92
N TRP A 111 -3.56 6.80 10.22
CA TRP A 111 -2.24 6.27 10.61
C TRP A 111 -1.83 6.66 12.02
N SER A 112 -2.18 7.88 12.47
CA SER A 112 -1.83 8.38 13.81
C SER A 112 -2.55 7.64 14.94
N GLU A 113 -3.73 7.10 14.67
CA GLU A 113 -4.51 6.28 15.60
C GLU A 113 -4.12 4.81 15.50
N TYR A 114 -3.78 4.35 14.29
CA TYR A 114 -3.41 2.96 14.05
C TYR A 114 -2.06 2.62 14.68
N PHE A 115 -1.08 3.51 14.53
CA PHE A 115 0.23 3.40 15.17
C PHE A 115 0.33 4.46 16.29
N THR A 116 0.41 4.01 17.55
CA THR A 116 0.46 4.90 18.70
C THR A 116 1.66 5.84 18.67
N LYS A 117 1.45 7.12 18.97
CA LYS A 117 2.48 8.18 18.95
C LYS A 117 3.64 7.97 19.93
N ASP A 118 3.52 7.09 20.90
CA ASP A 118 4.58 6.76 21.88
C ASP A 118 5.79 6.05 21.29
N SER A 119 5.83 5.89 19.99
CA SER A 119 6.88 5.14 19.30
C SER A 119 7.68 6.06 18.38
N PHE A 120 8.57 6.85 18.95
CA PHE A 120 9.71 7.51 18.26
C PHE A 120 10.66 6.52 17.57
N ASN A 121 10.27 5.24 17.42
CA ASN A 121 11.12 4.13 17.01
C ASN A 121 10.49 3.25 15.93
N TYR A 122 9.66 3.80 15.05
CA TYR A 122 9.21 3.07 13.88
C TYR A 122 10.16 3.27 12.69
N GLU A 123 10.35 2.22 11.94
CA GLU A 123 10.82 2.26 10.56
C GLU A 123 9.69 1.71 9.70
N PHE A 124 9.10 2.56 8.88
CA PHE A 124 8.05 2.18 7.94
C PHE A 124 8.68 1.96 6.56
N GLU A 125 8.44 0.81 5.97
CA GLU A 125 8.82 0.51 4.60
C GLU A 125 7.54 0.30 3.78
N LEU A 126 7.41 1.03 2.66
CA LEU A 126 6.26 0.98 1.77
C LEU A 126 6.64 0.34 0.45
N VAL A 127 5.74 -0.51 -0.05
CA VAL A 127 5.82 -1.19 -1.35
C VAL A 127 4.42 -1.24 -1.98
N GLY A 128 4.31 -1.49 -3.27
CA GLY A 128 3.02 -1.71 -3.94
C GLY A 128 2.67 -0.66 -4.99
N VAL A 129 1.38 -0.35 -5.15
CA VAL A 129 0.83 0.45 -6.25
C VAL A 129 -0.20 1.49 -5.79
N CYS A 130 -0.40 2.59 -6.56
CA CYS A 130 0.55 3.10 -7.56
C CYS A 130 1.54 4.03 -6.87
N THR A 131 2.81 4.00 -7.30
CA THR A 131 3.89 4.82 -6.70
C THR A 131 3.51 6.29 -6.65
N ASP A 132 2.92 6.81 -7.73
CA ASP A 132 2.56 8.21 -7.96
C ASP A 132 1.19 8.61 -7.39
N ILE A 133 0.47 7.68 -6.76
CA ILE A 133 -0.87 7.92 -6.20
C ILE A 133 -0.90 7.44 -4.74
N CYS A 134 -1.23 6.17 -4.50
CA CYS A 134 -1.46 5.65 -3.15
C CYS A 134 -0.16 5.51 -2.35
N VAL A 135 0.96 5.08 -2.97
CA VAL A 135 2.23 4.91 -2.25
C VAL A 135 2.76 6.25 -1.75
N ILE A 136 2.90 7.26 -2.65
CA ILE A 136 3.40 8.59 -2.26
C ILE A 136 2.47 9.25 -1.24
N THR A 137 1.14 9.14 -1.40
CA THR A 137 0.19 9.74 -0.46
C THR A 137 0.36 9.15 0.94
N ASN A 138 0.45 7.82 1.06
CA ASN A 138 0.66 7.18 2.36
C ASN A 138 2.04 7.49 2.95
N ALA A 139 3.09 7.55 2.12
CA ALA A 139 4.43 7.89 2.58
C ALA A 139 4.49 9.33 3.15
N LEU A 140 3.83 10.29 2.50
CA LEU A 140 3.74 11.68 2.98
C LEU A 140 2.88 11.83 4.23
N LEU A 141 1.78 11.07 4.35
CA LEU A 141 0.97 11.03 5.56
C LEU A 141 1.77 10.47 6.74
N LEU A 142 2.48 9.35 6.55
CA LEU A 142 3.35 8.78 7.58
C LEU A 142 4.47 9.75 7.97
N ARG A 143 5.10 10.43 7.01
CA ARG A 143 6.09 11.47 7.29
C ARG A 143 5.49 12.62 8.13
N THR A 144 4.23 13.00 7.86
CA THR A 144 3.53 14.05 8.58
C THR A 144 3.18 13.64 10.01
N TYR A 145 2.64 12.44 10.18
CA TYR A 145 2.21 11.95 11.51
C TYR A 145 3.37 11.45 12.38
N PHE A 146 4.45 10.97 11.75
CA PHE A 146 5.62 10.42 12.44
C PHE A 146 6.92 11.08 11.95
N PRO A 147 7.11 12.38 12.23
CA PRO A 147 8.23 13.16 11.66
C PRO A 147 9.62 12.63 12.05
N GLU A 148 9.73 11.95 13.19
CA GLU A 148 10.99 11.38 13.68
C GLU A 148 11.19 9.90 13.29
N SER A 149 10.22 9.30 12.61
CA SER A 149 10.32 7.92 12.14
C SER A 149 11.04 7.85 10.79
N LYS A 150 11.74 6.75 10.55
CA LYS A 150 12.30 6.48 9.25
C LYS A 150 11.19 5.98 8.32
N ILE A 151 11.05 6.63 7.16
CA ILE A 151 10.12 6.23 6.11
C ILE A 151 10.93 5.81 4.89
N ILE A 152 10.72 4.61 4.41
CA ILE A 152 11.42 3.99 3.29
C ILE A 152 10.40 3.65 2.21
N VAL A 153 10.73 3.86 0.96
CA VAL A 153 10.02 3.32 -0.20
C VAL A 153 10.99 2.49 -1.02
N ASP A 154 10.73 1.18 -1.14
CA ASP A 154 11.51 0.32 -2.01
C ASP A 154 11.01 0.43 -3.45
N SER A 155 11.77 1.17 -4.27
CA SER A 155 11.41 1.44 -5.66
C SER A 155 11.32 0.18 -6.52
N SER A 156 12.08 -0.86 -6.19
CA SER A 156 12.07 -2.15 -6.91
C SER A 156 10.81 -2.99 -6.63
N CYS A 157 10.11 -2.66 -5.55
CA CYS A 157 8.85 -3.26 -5.12
C CYS A 157 7.66 -2.31 -5.30
N CYS A 158 7.80 -1.26 -6.12
CA CYS A 158 6.73 -0.31 -6.44
C CYS A 158 6.54 -0.18 -7.95
N ALA A 159 5.29 0.04 -8.36
CA ALA A 159 4.96 0.36 -9.75
C ALA A 159 4.03 1.59 -9.80
N GLY A 160 4.32 2.53 -10.70
CA GLY A 160 3.48 3.71 -10.92
C GLY A 160 2.44 3.50 -12.00
N SER A 161 1.56 4.48 -12.17
CA SER A 161 0.58 4.49 -13.26
C SER A 161 1.24 4.57 -14.64
N THR A 162 2.44 5.18 -14.72
CA THR A 162 3.38 5.10 -15.83
C THR A 162 4.82 5.11 -15.31
N PRO A 163 5.82 4.63 -16.10
CA PRO A 163 7.22 4.68 -15.68
C PRO A 163 7.73 6.11 -15.39
N GLU A 164 7.25 7.12 -16.12
CA GLU A 164 7.62 8.52 -15.93
C GLU A 164 7.07 9.05 -14.61
N LYS A 165 5.79 8.78 -14.31
CA LYS A 165 5.15 9.20 -13.05
C LYS A 165 5.74 8.48 -11.85
N HIS A 166 6.07 7.18 -11.99
CA HIS A 166 6.81 6.44 -10.96
C HIS A 166 8.11 7.18 -10.57
N LYS A 167 8.95 7.52 -11.55
CA LYS A 167 10.21 8.24 -11.32
C LYS A 167 9.98 9.60 -10.67
N ALA A 168 8.99 10.36 -11.19
CA ALA A 168 8.67 11.68 -10.66
C ALA A 168 8.23 11.61 -9.19
N ALA A 169 7.39 10.65 -8.83
CA ALA A 169 6.94 10.43 -7.46
C ALA A 169 8.10 10.08 -6.51
N LEU A 170 9.02 9.23 -6.93
CA LEU A 170 10.22 8.90 -6.15
C LEU A 170 11.09 10.13 -5.88
N GLU A 171 11.27 11.02 -6.86
CA GLU A 171 12.03 12.26 -6.67
C GLU A 171 11.33 13.23 -5.70
N VAL A 172 9.99 13.35 -5.78
CA VAL A 172 9.22 14.13 -4.80
C VAL A 172 9.37 13.56 -3.39
N MET A 173 9.28 12.24 -3.24
CA MET A 173 9.44 11.58 -1.94
C MET A 173 10.82 11.83 -1.33
N LYS A 174 11.90 11.77 -2.12
CA LYS A 174 13.25 12.14 -1.66
C LYS A 174 13.32 13.57 -1.14
N SER A 175 12.65 14.53 -1.82
CA SER A 175 12.59 15.91 -1.37
C SER A 175 11.85 16.07 -0.04
N CYS A 176 10.96 15.13 0.29
CA CYS A 176 10.21 15.07 1.55
C CYS A 176 10.90 14.22 2.62
N HIS A 177 12.21 13.94 2.48
CA HIS A 177 13.01 13.16 3.43
C HIS A 177 12.48 11.71 3.61
N ILE A 178 11.99 11.12 2.54
CA ILE A 178 11.65 9.70 2.47
C ILE A 178 12.83 8.99 1.78
N ASP A 179 13.33 7.93 2.41
CA ASP A 179 14.42 7.14 1.87
C ASP A 179 13.90 6.27 0.72
N VAL A 180 14.38 6.51 -0.48
CA VAL A 180 14.08 5.69 -1.66
C VAL A 180 15.25 4.74 -1.91
N ILE A 181 14.99 3.44 -1.86
CA ILE A 181 15.97 2.37 -2.09
C ILE A 181 15.62 1.55 -3.33
#